data_e73f68b7a2022213f2429a99371ab2fc
#
_entry.id   e73f68b7a2022213f2429a99371ab2fc
#
_cell.length_a   1.000
_cell.length_b   1.000
_cell.length_c   1.000
_cell.angle_alpha   90.00
_cell.angle_beta   90.00
_cell.angle_gamma   90.00
#
_symmetry.space_group_name_H-M   'P 1'
#
loop_
_entity.id
_entity.type
_entity.pdbx_description
1 polymer ?
#
loop_
_entity_poly.entity_id
_entity_poly.type
_entity_poly.pdbx_seq_one_letter_code
_entity_poly.pdbx_strand_id
1 'polypeptide(L)'
;GELGCLGSLETGMGEKEDGHGAEGVLSHDQLLTDANEAADFVKATGVDALAIAIGTSHGAYKFTRPPTGAVLRIDRIKEINARIPNTHLVMHGSSSVPQDLLAIINQYGGAMGETYGVPVEEIVEGIKHGVRKINIDTDLRMASTAAIRRFMTEHPKEFDPRKYLGETRKAMKAICKARYEAFGCAGQASKIKPLSMEKMAARYTSGELNPIVK
;
A
#
# COMPACT_ATOMS: atom_id res chain seq x y z
N GLY A 1 8.65 11.90 2.82
CA GLY A 1 8.31 12.59 1.57
C GLY A 1 7.54 11.70 0.61
N GLU A 2 7.01 12.30 -0.44
CA GLU A 2 6.35 11.60 -1.53
C GLU A 2 6.75 12.26 -2.86
N LEU A 3 7.01 11.46 -3.89
CA LEU A 3 7.44 11.92 -5.19
C LEU A 3 6.88 11.02 -6.29
N GLY A 4 6.37 11.63 -7.34
CA GLY A 4 5.78 10.94 -8.49
C GLY A 4 4.28 11.05 -8.52
N CYS A 5 3.69 10.58 -9.61
CA CYS A 5 2.26 10.65 -9.87
C CYS A 5 1.68 9.25 -9.77
N LEU A 6 0.81 9.02 -8.78
CA LEU A 6 0.11 7.74 -8.67
C LEU A 6 -0.88 7.59 -9.82
N GLY A 7 -1.02 6.40 -10.34
CA GLY A 7 -1.95 6.07 -11.39
C GLY A 7 -1.77 4.65 -11.91
N SER A 8 -2.75 4.18 -12.67
CA SER A 8 -2.74 2.83 -13.22
C SER A 8 -1.94 2.76 -14.53
N LEU A 9 -0.92 1.93 -14.58
CA LEU A 9 -0.20 1.64 -15.84
C LEU A 9 -1.09 0.98 -16.90
N GLU A 10 -2.17 0.28 -16.49
CA GLU A 10 -3.10 -0.35 -17.42
C GLU A 10 -3.92 0.69 -18.20
N THR A 11 -4.41 1.72 -17.51
CA THR A 11 -5.30 2.73 -18.11
C THR A 11 -4.58 4.03 -18.49
N GLY A 12 -3.39 4.27 -17.97
CA GLY A 12 -2.70 5.55 -18.08
C GLY A 12 -3.34 6.68 -17.28
N MET A 13 -4.40 6.40 -16.53
CA MET A 13 -5.10 7.43 -15.76
C MET A 13 -4.35 7.76 -14.49
N GLY A 14 -3.98 9.03 -14.35
CA GLY A 14 -3.50 9.60 -13.10
C GLY A 14 -4.61 9.63 -12.05
N GLU A 15 -4.21 9.65 -10.79
CA GLU A 15 -5.14 9.61 -9.66
C GLU A 15 -5.46 11.01 -9.13
N LYS A 16 -6.73 11.22 -8.75
CA LYS A 16 -7.22 12.48 -8.16
C LYS A 16 -7.82 12.33 -6.77
N GLU A 17 -7.66 11.16 -6.12
CA GLU A 17 -8.40 10.87 -4.89
C GLU A 17 -8.18 11.94 -3.79
N ASP A 18 -7.01 12.56 -3.75
CA ASP A 18 -6.66 13.60 -2.78
C ASP A 18 -6.65 15.03 -3.38
N GLY A 19 -7.15 15.21 -4.60
CA GLY A 19 -7.19 16.53 -5.27
C GLY A 19 -5.85 17.05 -5.78
N HIS A 20 -4.79 16.26 -5.70
CA HIS A 20 -3.41 16.63 -6.09
C HIS A 20 -2.83 15.79 -7.23
N GLY A 21 -3.62 14.95 -7.87
CA GLY A 21 -3.17 14.14 -9.00
C GLY A 21 -3.12 14.90 -10.33
N ALA A 22 -2.36 14.40 -11.29
CA ALA A 22 -2.36 14.91 -12.65
C ALA A 22 -3.68 14.57 -13.37
N GLU A 23 -4.15 15.51 -14.19
CA GLU A 23 -5.35 15.30 -15.00
C GLU A 23 -5.03 14.59 -16.32
N GLY A 24 -5.88 13.66 -16.72
CA GLY A 24 -5.85 13.05 -18.04
C GLY A 24 -5.04 11.75 -18.11
N VAL A 25 -4.74 11.34 -19.33
CA VAL A 25 -3.94 10.15 -19.61
C VAL A 25 -2.46 10.54 -19.61
N LEU A 26 -1.71 9.85 -18.76
CA LEU A 26 -0.27 10.06 -18.60
C LEU A 26 0.50 8.93 -19.30
N SER A 27 1.72 9.21 -19.73
CA SER A 27 2.63 8.16 -20.20
C SER A 27 3.07 7.25 -19.06
N HIS A 28 3.52 6.04 -19.37
CA HIS A 28 4.02 5.11 -18.36
C HIS A 28 5.15 5.72 -17.53
N ASP A 29 6.05 6.49 -18.14
CA ASP A 29 7.16 7.12 -17.41
C ASP A 29 6.68 8.23 -16.46
N GLN A 30 5.61 8.95 -16.82
CA GLN A 30 5.00 9.95 -15.93
C GLN A 30 4.29 9.34 -14.71
N LEU A 31 3.90 8.06 -14.79
CA LEU A 31 3.30 7.28 -13.70
C LEU A 31 4.34 6.55 -12.85
N LEU A 32 5.61 6.82 -13.05
CA LEU A 32 6.72 6.20 -12.33
C LEU A 32 7.63 7.29 -11.78
N THR A 33 8.04 7.15 -10.54
CA THR A 33 9.06 8.03 -9.96
C THR A 33 10.39 7.83 -10.69
N ASP A 34 11.00 8.91 -11.19
CA ASP A 34 12.34 8.87 -11.77
C ASP A 34 13.40 8.70 -10.67
N ALA A 35 14.41 7.87 -10.94
CA ALA A 35 15.42 7.54 -9.93
C ALA A 35 16.40 8.70 -9.65
N ASN A 36 16.67 9.56 -10.62
CA ASN A 36 17.50 10.75 -10.40
C ASN A 36 16.73 11.83 -9.65
N GLU A 37 15.45 12.05 -10.00
CA GLU A 37 14.57 12.95 -9.25
C GLU A 37 14.43 12.50 -7.79
N ALA A 38 14.29 11.18 -7.54
CA ALA A 38 14.26 10.64 -6.19
C ALA A 38 15.55 10.93 -5.41
N ALA A 39 16.70 10.78 -6.07
CA ALA A 39 18.00 11.08 -5.47
C ALA A 39 18.15 12.57 -5.12
N ASP A 40 17.78 13.45 -6.06
CA ASP A 40 17.84 14.90 -5.88
C ASP A 40 16.87 15.36 -4.77
N PHE A 41 15.65 14.80 -4.75
CA PHE A 41 14.66 15.09 -3.71
C PHE A 41 15.17 14.70 -2.31
N VAL A 42 15.67 13.48 -2.16
CA VAL A 42 16.22 13.00 -0.88
C VAL A 42 17.44 13.80 -0.44
N LYS A 43 18.33 14.14 -1.37
CA LYS A 43 19.48 15.01 -1.10
C LYS A 43 19.08 16.40 -0.61
N ALA A 44 18.04 16.98 -1.22
CA ALA A 44 17.57 18.33 -0.89
C ALA A 44 16.79 18.37 0.43
N THR A 45 16.04 17.32 0.76
CA THR A 45 15.10 17.32 1.88
C THR A 45 15.57 16.56 3.11
N GLY A 46 16.49 15.61 2.94
CA GLY A 46 16.99 14.77 4.04
C GLY A 46 15.95 13.80 4.61
N VAL A 47 14.91 13.42 3.85
CA VAL A 47 13.84 12.55 4.36
C VAL A 47 14.33 11.13 4.66
N ASP A 48 13.81 10.52 5.73
CA ASP A 48 14.12 9.14 6.12
C ASP A 48 13.38 8.12 5.26
N ALA A 49 12.22 8.51 4.72
CA ALA A 49 11.38 7.65 3.90
C ALA A 49 10.78 8.41 2.73
N LEU A 50 10.70 7.76 1.58
CA LEU A 50 10.15 8.31 0.35
C LEU A 50 9.08 7.37 -0.23
N ALA A 51 7.86 7.89 -0.36
CA ALA A 51 6.82 7.23 -1.14
C ALA A 51 7.08 7.46 -2.63
N ILE A 52 7.00 6.37 -3.40
CA ILE A 52 7.31 6.35 -4.81
C ILE A 52 6.13 5.81 -5.63
N ALA A 53 5.95 6.36 -6.82
CA ALA A 53 5.00 5.87 -7.80
C ALA A 53 5.65 4.74 -8.63
N ILE A 54 5.01 3.58 -8.63
CA ILE A 54 5.51 2.36 -9.26
C ILE A 54 4.44 1.64 -10.10
N GLY A 55 3.44 2.40 -10.56
CA GLY A 55 2.40 1.90 -11.46
C GLY A 55 1.11 1.47 -10.77
N THR A 56 0.88 1.88 -9.53
CA THR A 56 -0.33 1.57 -8.77
C THR A 56 -1.13 2.82 -8.43
N SER A 57 -2.45 2.64 -8.24
CA SER A 57 -3.39 3.67 -7.81
C SER A 57 -4.06 3.30 -6.49
N HIS A 58 -4.62 4.28 -5.78
CA HIS A 58 -5.49 4.03 -4.63
C HIS A 58 -6.85 3.45 -5.04
N GLY A 59 -7.71 3.17 -4.05
CA GLY A 59 -9.07 2.71 -4.27
C GLY A 59 -9.17 1.23 -4.63
N ALA A 60 -10.41 0.79 -4.88
CA ALA A 60 -10.72 -0.60 -5.18
C ALA A 60 -10.58 -0.92 -6.67
N TYR A 61 -10.79 0.04 -7.55
CA TYR A 61 -10.83 -0.15 -9.00
C TYR A 61 -9.46 0.13 -9.62
N LYS A 62 -8.54 -0.84 -9.50
CA LYS A 62 -7.14 -0.71 -9.94
C LYS A 62 -6.90 -1.28 -11.33
N PHE A 63 -7.35 -2.53 -11.55
CA PHE A 63 -7.17 -3.25 -12.80
C PHE A 63 -8.50 -3.83 -13.26
N THR A 64 -8.75 -3.79 -14.58
CA THR A 64 -10.01 -4.23 -15.19
C THR A 64 -10.02 -5.72 -15.50
N ARG A 65 -8.87 -6.38 -15.41
CA ARG A 65 -8.66 -7.81 -15.64
C ARG A 65 -7.65 -8.38 -14.65
N PRO A 66 -7.64 -9.70 -14.43
CA PRO A 66 -6.61 -10.33 -13.61
C PRO A 66 -5.23 -9.92 -14.08
N PRO A 67 -4.37 -9.41 -13.20
CA PRO A 67 -3.01 -9.04 -13.60
C PRO A 67 -2.25 -10.28 -14.11
N THR A 68 -1.73 -10.18 -15.32
CA THR A 68 -0.89 -11.19 -15.95
C THR A 68 0.52 -10.63 -16.08
N GLY A 69 1.48 -11.21 -15.37
CA GLY A 69 2.85 -10.71 -15.32
C GLY A 69 3.07 -9.66 -14.24
N ALA A 70 4.17 -8.95 -14.30
CA ALA A 70 4.57 -7.97 -13.31
C ALA A 70 3.67 -6.72 -13.38
N VAL A 71 2.94 -6.46 -12.30
CA VAL A 71 2.12 -5.26 -12.11
C VAL A 71 2.98 -4.13 -11.56
N LEU A 72 3.83 -4.46 -10.58
CA LEU A 72 4.75 -3.51 -10.00
C LEU A 72 6.02 -3.38 -10.85
N ARG A 73 6.49 -2.17 -11.02
CA ARG A 73 7.78 -1.90 -11.65
C ARG A 73 8.92 -2.17 -10.66
N ILE A 74 9.18 -3.46 -10.41
CA ILE A 74 10.25 -3.91 -9.50
C ILE A 74 11.63 -3.42 -9.98
N ASP A 75 11.85 -3.32 -11.28
CA ASP A 75 13.03 -2.72 -11.87
C ASP A 75 13.24 -1.28 -11.38
N ARG A 76 12.19 -0.46 -11.39
CA ARG A 76 12.23 0.92 -10.91
C ARG A 76 12.50 1.00 -9.39
N ILE A 77 11.91 0.10 -8.59
CA ILE A 77 12.19 -0.01 -7.16
C ILE A 77 13.70 -0.28 -6.94
N LYS A 78 14.29 -1.22 -7.69
CA LYS A 78 15.72 -1.54 -7.61
C LYS A 78 16.59 -0.35 -7.98
N GLU A 79 16.25 0.35 -9.05
CA GLU A 79 16.97 1.52 -9.54
C GLU A 79 16.98 2.65 -8.49
N ILE A 80 15.81 2.99 -7.95
CA ILE A 80 15.67 4.01 -6.90
C ILE A 80 16.44 3.58 -5.64
N ASN A 81 16.27 2.34 -5.17
CA ASN A 81 16.97 1.86 -3.99
C ASN A 81 18.49 1.85 -4.15
N ALA A 82 19.01 1.65 -5.36
CA ALA A 82 20.44 1.74 -5.64
C ALA A 82 20.98 3.17 -5.48
N ARG A 83 20.15 4.18 -5.82
CA ARG A 83 20.49 5.60 -5.69
C ARG A 83 20.42 6.13 -4.27
N ILE A 84 19.45 5.64 -3.48
CA ILE A 84 19.15 6.10 -2.10
C ILE A 84 19.06 4.90 -1.13
N PRO A 85 20.18 4.15 -0.93
CA PRO A 85 20.12 2.80 -0.34
C PRO A 85 19.71 2.75 1.13
N ASN A 86 19.80 3.85 1.88
CA ASN A 86 19.36 3.93 3.27
C ASN A 86 18.08 4.74 3.49
N THR A 87 17.45 5.24 2.44
CA THR A 87 16.11 5.83 2.51
C THR A 87 15.05 4.73 2.36
N HIS A 88 14.10 4.68 3.29
CA HIS A 88 13.05 3.67 3.27
C HIS A 88 12.02 3.96 2.19
N LEU A 89 11.78 3.01 1.28
CA LEU A 89 10.77 3.17 0.24
C LEU A 89 9.38 2.82 0.77
N VAL A 90 8.39 3.60 0.37
CA VAL A 90 6.98 3.45 0.76
C VAL A 90 6.14 3.18 -0.49
N MET A 91 5.26 2.18 -0.42
CA MET A 91 4.30 1.84 -1.48
C MET A 91 2.89 2.29 -1.09
N HIS A 92 2.29 3.09 -1.97
CA HIS A 92 0.86 3.39 -1.99
C HIS A 92 0.12 2.48 -2.98
N GLY A 93 -1.22 2.50 -2.94
CA GLY A 93 -2.04 1.74 -3.88
C GLY A 93 -1.87 0.21 -3.81
N SER A 94 -1.40 -0.34 -2.70
CA SER A 94 -0.94 -1.73 -2.58
C SER A 94 -2.02 -2.72 -2.13
N SER A 95 -3.30 -2.35 -2.09
CA SER A 95 -4.38 -3.29 -1.76
C SER A 95 -4.52 -4.35 -2.84
N SER A 96 -4.76 -5.60 -2.40
CA SER A 96 -4.82 -6.78 -3.29
C SER A 96 -6.21 -7.06 -3.84
N VAL A 97 -7.24 -6.37 -3.32
CA VAL A 97 -8.64 -6.54 -3.72
C VAL A 97 -9.05 -8.02 -3.68
N PRO A 98 -9.14 -8.65 -2.49
CA PRO A 98 -9.41 -10.08 -2.36
C PRO A 98 -10.71 -10.46 -3.03
N GLN A 99 -10.66 -11.40 -3.98
CA GLN A 99 -11.79 -11.77 -4.83
C GLN A 99 -12.90 -12.51 -4.06
N ASP A 100 -12.54 -13.22 -3.01
CA ASP A 100 -13.48 -13.85 -2.08
C ASP A 100 -14.32 -12.81 -1.32
N LEU A 101 -13.70 -11.70 -0.89
CA LEU A 101 -14.42 -10.58 -0.26
C LEU A 101 -15.34 -9.86 -1.23
N LEU A 102 -14.91 -9.66 -2.49
CA LEU A 102 -15.74 -9.10 -3.55
C LEU A 102 -16.97 -9.98 -3.78
N ALA A 103 -16.76 -11.31 -3.88
CA ALA A 103 -17.85 -12.26 -4.04
C ALA A 103 -18.84 -12.22 -2.87
N ILE A 104 -18.37 -12.19 -1.62
CA ILE A 104 -19.22 -12.07 -0.43
C ILE A 104 -20.00 -10.76 -0.45
N ILE A 105 -19.36 -9.62 -0.75
CA ILE A 105 -20.05 -8.33 -0.83
C ILE A 105 -21.24 -8.41 -1.80
N ASN A 106 -21.03 -8.97 -3.00
CA ASN A 106 -22.06 -9.08 -4.03
C ASN A 106 -23.12 -10.12 -3.69
N GLN A 107 -22.74 -11.24 -3.09
CA GLN A 107 -23.68 -12.28 -2.63
C GLN A 107 -24.68 -11.73 -1.61
N TYR A 108 -24.24 -10.81 -0.75
CA TYR A 108 -25.08 -10.24 0.31
C TYR A 108 -25.58 -8.82 -0.02
N GLY A 109 -25.97 -8.61 -1.29
CA GLY A 109 -26.67 -7.42 -1.75
C GLY A 109 -25.77 -6.23 -2.09
N GLY A 110 -24.49 -6.45 -2.31
CA GLY A 110 -23.60 -5.47 -2.92
C GLY A 110 -23.68 -5.50 -4.44
N ALA A 111 -23.05 -4.51 -5.07
CA ALA A 111 -22.95 -4.38 -6.51
C ALA A 111 -21.55 -3.84 -6.91
N MET A 112 -20.50 -4.39 -6.32
CA MET A 112 -19.13 -4.04 -6.74
C MET A 112 -18.87 -4.58 -8.13
N GLY A 113 -18.35 -3.73 -9.02
CA GLY A 113 -17.88 -4.14 -10.34
C GLY A 113 -16.67 -5.07 -10.25
N GLU A 114 -16.40 -5.77 -11.34
CA GLU A 114 -15.21 -6.59 -11.48
C GLU A 114 -13.96 -5.70 -11.40
N THR A 115 -13.04 -6.06 -10.52
CA THR A 115 -11.81 -5.32 -10.31
C THR A 115 -10.77 -6.19 -9.62
N TYR A 116 -9.50 -5.87 -9.83
CA TYR A 116 -8.36 -6.62 -9.31
C TYR A 116 -7.35 -5.66 -8.68
N GLY A 117 -6.58 -6.17 -7.73
CA GLY A 117 -5.54 -5.41 -7.04
C GLY A 117 -4.15 -5.95 -7.29
N VAL A 118 -3.20 -5.50 -6.48
CA VAL A 118 -1.80 -5.90 -6.57
C VAL A 118 -1.60 -7.29 -5.96
N PRO A 119 -1.01 -8.26 -6.67
CA PRO A 119 -0.68 -9.56 -6.09
C PRO A 119 0.25 -9.42 -4.87
N VAL A 120 -0.05 -10.17 -3.81
CA VAL A 120 0.74 -10.13 -2.56
C VAL A 120 2.19 -10.52 -2.81
N GLU A 121 2.43 -11.44 -3.72
CA GLU A 121 3.76 -11.95 -4.09
C GLU A 121 4.63 -10.85 -4.70
N GLU A 122 4.05 -9.94 -5.47
CA GLU A 122 4.77 -8.80 -6.03
C GLU A 122 5.15 -7.78 -4.95
N ILE A 123 4.27 -7.57 -3.97
CA ILE A 123 4.58 -6.73 -2.81
C ILE A 123 5.75 -7.31 -2.03
N VAL A 124 5.74 -8.65 -1.81
CA VAL A 124 6.84 -9.37 -1.15
C VAL A 124 8.15 -9.21 -1.92
N GLU A 125 8.08 -9.21 -3.26
CA GLU A 125 9.27 -8.95 -4.09
C GLU A 125 9.79 -7.52 -3.90
N GLY A 126 8.89 -6.52 -3.88
CA GLY A 126 9.26 -5.12 -3.57
C GLY A 126 9.95 -4.96 -2.20
N ILE A 127 9.51 -5.71 -1.19
CA ILE A 127 10.12 -5.70 0.15
C ILE A 127 11.60 -6.14 0.10
N LYS A 128 11.95 -7.11 -0.75
CA LYS A 128 13.35 -7.55 -0.93
C LYS A 128 14.25 -6.46 -1.50
N HIS A 129 13.65 -5.45 -2.14
CA HIS A 129 14.35 -4.39 -2.87
C HIS A 129 14.19 -2.98 -2.28
N GLY A 130 13.97 -2.87 -0.97
CA GLY A 130 14.04 -1.57 -0.29
C GLY A 130 12.70 -1.02 0.18
N VAL A 131 11.57 -1.62 -0.20
CA VAL A 131 10.27 -1.24 0.35
C VAL A 131 10.19 -1.63 1.82
N ARG A 132 9.82 -0.68 2.68
CA ARG A 132 9.74 -0.87 4.13
C ARG A 132 8.38 -0.51 4.70
N LYS A 133 7.55 0.22 3.97
CA LYS A 133 6.18 0.53 4.35
C LYS A 133 5.24 0.27 3.18
N ILE A 134 4.14 -0.41 3.45
CA ILE A 134 3.08 -0.73 2.50
C ILE A 134 1.77 -0.21 3.06
N ASN A 135 1.07 0.64 2.31
CA ASN A 135 -0.25 1.15 2.68
C ASN A 135 -1.33 0.23 2.11
N ILE A 136 -2.18 -0.30 3.00
CA ILE A 136 -3.31 -1.16 2.65
C ILE A 136 -4.56 -0.63 3.34
N ASP A 137 -5.54 -0.17 2.57
CA ASP A 137 -6.80 0.34 3.07
C ASP A 137 -7.99 -0.42 2.47
N THR A 138 -8.07 -0.51 1.14
CA THR A 138 -9.21 -1.13 0.44
C THR A 138 -9.51 -2.55 0.92
N ASP A 139 -8.49 -3.39 1.14
CA ASP A 139 -8.68 -4.75 1.63
C ASP A 139 -9.40 -4.78 2.98
N LEU A 140 -9.10 -3.82 3.86
CA LEU A 140 -9.74 -3.69 5.18
C LEU A 140 -11.17 -3.18 5.05
N ARG A 141 -11.42 -2.21 4.17
CA ARG A 141 -12.78 -1.73 3.87
C ARG A 141 -13.64 -2.84 3.30
N MET A 142 -13.11 -3.65 2.38
CA MET A 142 -13.81 -4.80 1.81
C MET A 142 -14.12 -5.85 2.87
N ALA A 143 -13.17 -6.20 3.71
CA ALA A 143 -13.36 -7.15 4.82
C ALA A 143 -14.46 -6.68 5.79
N SER A 144 -14.45 -5.39 6.13
CA SER A 144 -15.47 -4.76 6.96
C SER A 144 -16.86 -4.85 6.31
N THR A 145 -16.97 -4.41 5.05
CA THR A 145 -18.23 -4.37 4.31
C THR A 145 -18.80 -5.77 4.09
N ALA A 146 -17.97 -6.74 3.72
CA ALA A 146 -18.37 -8.14 3.54
C ALA A 146 -18.94 -8.74 4.85
N ALA A 147 -18.26 -8.50 5.98
CA ALA A 147 -18.69 -8.98 7.28
C ALA A 147 -20.02 -8.37 7.72
N ILE A 148 -20.20 -7.05 7.55
CA ILE A 148 -21.45 -6.34 7.91
C ILE A 148 -22.61 -6.85 7.05
N ARG A 149 -22.45 -6.87 5.72
CA ARG A 149 -23.50 -7.30 4.80
C ARG A 149 -23.96 -8.72 5.10
N ARG A 150 -23.01 -9.64 5.22
CA ARG A 150 -23.30 -11.04 5.57
C ARG A 150 -24.05 -11.13 6.89
N PHE A 151 -23.53 -10.52 7.96
CA PHE A 151 -24.13 -10.58 9.29
C PHE A 151 -25.56 -10.04 9.29
N MET A 152 -25.80 -8.88 8.70
CA MET A 152 -27.14 -8.26 8.70
C MET A 152 -28.15 -9.07 7.88
N THR A 153 -27.72 -9.73 6.82
CA THR A 153 -28.58 -10.61 6.04
C THR A 153 -28.91 -11.90 6.77
N GLU A 154 -27.91 -12.53 7.42
CA GLU A 154 -28.08 -13.78 8.17
C GLU A 154 -28.80 -13.58 9.50
N HIS A 155 -28.74 -12.36 10.07
CA HIS A 155 -29.35 -12.00 11.36
C HIS A 155 -30.28 -10.78 11.25
N PRO A 156 -31.40 -10.87 10.48
CA PRO A 156 -32.23 -9.70 10.15
C PRO A 156 -32.96 -9.07 11.37
N LYS A 157 -32.99 -9.77 12.50
CA LYS A 157 -33.56 -9.26 13.74
C LYS A 157 -32.56 -8.53 14.63
N GLU A 158 -31.28 -8.61 14.27
CA GLU A 158 -30.24 -7.98 15.08
C GLU A 158 -30.11 -6.50 14.71
N PHE A 159 -30.11 -5.65 15.73
CA PHE A 159 -30.04 -4.19 15.58
C PHE A 159 -28.87 -3.56 16.33
N ASP A 160 -28.22 -4.33 17.23
CA ASP A 160 -27.13 -3.80 18.04
C ASP A 160 -25.82 -3.72 17.23
N PRO A 161 -25.29 -2.49 16.99
CA PRO A 161 -24.07 -2.30 16.21
C PRO A 161 -22.87 -3.03 16.79
N ARG A 162 -22.80 -3.27 18.10
CA ARG A 162 -21.70 -4.01 18.73
C ARG A 162 -21.54 -5.43 18.18
N LYS A 163 -22.64 -6.02 17.69
CA LYS A 163 -22.66 -7.36 17.11
C LYS A 163 -21.97 -7.38 15.75
N TYR A 164 -22.49 -6.61 14.77
CA TYR A 164 -21.91 -6.61 13.42
C TYR A 164 -20.52 -5.94 13.37
N LEU A 165 -20.25 -4.91 14.22
CA LEU A 165 -18.90 -4.35 14.34
C LEU A 165 -17.92 -5.34 15.00
N GLY A 166 -18.43 -6.25 15.83
CA GLY A 166 -17.63 -7.37 16.35
C GLY A 166 -17.12 -8.30 15.22
N GLU A 167 -17.99 -8.63 14.26
CA GLU A 167 -17.62 -9.43 13.08
C GLU A 167 -16.68 -8.67 12.15
N THR A 168 -16.92 -7.39 11.94
CA THR A 168 -16.00 -6.48 11.21
C THR A 168 -14.58 -6.55 11.78
N ARG A 169 -14.44 -6.40 13.09
CA ARG A 169 -13.13 -6.44 13.75
C ARG A 169 -12.42 -7.79 13.55
N LYS A 170 -13.17 -8.91 13.57
CA LYS A 170 -12.62 -10.23 13.31
C LYS A 170 -12.11 -10.35 11.87
N ALA A 171 -12.90 -9.91 10.90
CA ALA A 171 -12.54 -9.96 9.49
C ALA A 171 -11.31 -9.09 9.17
N MET A 172 -11.28 -7.84 9.64
CA MET A 172 -10.13 -6.96 9.47
C MET A 172 -8.85 -7.52 10.14
N LYS A 173 -9.00 -8.09 11.35
CA LYS A 173 -7.88 -8.75 12.04
C LYS A 173 -7.30 -9.91 11.22
N ALA A 174 -8.13 -10.68 10.53
CA ALA A 174 -7.68 -11.77 9.68
C ALA A 174 -6.83 -11.26 8.50
N ILE A 175 -7.25 -10.19 7.83
CA ILE A 175 -6.48 -9.54 6.77
C ILE A 175 -5.14 -9.01 7.31
N CYS A 176 -5.15 -8.26 8.40
CA CYS A 176 -3.92 -7.74 9.00
C CYS A 176 -2.94 -8.86 9.34
N LYS A 177 -3.43 -9.95 9.95
CA LYS A 177 -2.60 -11.10 10.30
C LYS A 177 -1.95 -11.71 9.07
N ALA A 178 -2.73 -11.98 8.02
CA ALA A 178 -2.23 -12.55 6.77
C ALA A 178 -1.15 -11.65 6.11
N ARG A 179 -1.33 -10.32 6.16
CA ARG A 179 -0.35 -9.37 5.62
C ARG A 179 0.92 -9.32 6.48
N TYR A 180 0.82 -9.33 7.81
CA TYR A 180 2.00 -9.40 8.70
C TYR A 180 2.81 -10.69 8.49
N GLU A 181 2.15 -11.81 8.26
CA GLU A 181 2.80 -13.06 7.93
C GLU A 181 3.51 -12.99 6.56
N ALA A 182 2.80 -12.57 5.53
CA ALA A 182 3.34 -12.46 4.17
C ALA A 182 4.52 -11.48 4.07
N PHE A 183 4.47 -10.36 4.79
CA PHE A 183 5.49 -9.30 4.73
C PHE A 183 6.65 -9.51 5.71
N GLY A 184 6.69 -10.63 6.42
CA GLY A 184 7.76 -10.96 7.37
C GLY A 184 7.74 -10.15 8.67
N CYS A 185 6.61 -9.48 8.99
CA CYS A 185 6.45 -8.70 10.22
C CYS A 185 6.02 -9.56 11.42
N ALA A 186 5.45 -10.75 11.19
CA ALA A 186 5.01 -11.64 12.25
C ALA A 186 6.18 -12.07 13.15
N GLY A 187 5.94 -12.11 14.45
CA GLY A 187 6.95 -12.51 15.44
C GLY A 187 8.07 -11.49 15.68
N GLN A 188 7.98 -10.27 15.14
CA GLN A 188 9.01 -9.24 15.31
C GLN A 188 8.73 -8.25 16.46
N ALA A 189 7.49 -8.13 16.92
CA ALA A 189 7.10 -7.12 17.90
C ALA A 189 7.90 -7.17 19.20
N SER A 190 8.22 -8.36 19.72
CA SER A 190 9.02 -8.53 20.96
C SER A 190 10.49 -8.12 20.80
N LYS A 191 10.98 -8.01 19.55
CA LYS A 191 12.36 -7.62 19.24
C LYS A 191 12.52 -6.11 19.14
N ILE A 192 11.41 -5.39 18.94
CA ILE A 192 11.41 -3.93 18.79
C ILE A 192 11.41 -3.30 20.18
N LYS A 193 12.43 -2.49 20.47
CA LYS A 193 12.51 -1.73 21.69
C LYS A 193 12.41 -0.24 21.39
N PRO A 194 11.53 0.52 22.07
CA PRO A 194 11.45 1.96 21.91
C PRO A 194 12.79 2.62 22.21
N LEU A 195 13.15 3.59 21.37
CA LEU A 195 14.26 4.50 21.65
C LEU A 195 13.73 5.73 22.38
N SER A 196 14.50 6.27 23.34
CA SER A 196 14.15 7.56 23.94
C SER A 196 14.34 8.70 22.93
N MET A 197 13.65 9.82 23.15
CA MET A 197 13.78 11.01 22.32
C MET A 197 15.23 11.52 22.25
N GLU A 198 15.95 11.49 23.37
CA GLU A 198 17.35 11.93 23.47
C GLU A 198 18.26 11.05 22.60
N LYS A 199 18.04 9.72 22.62
CA LYS A 199 18.82 8.79 21.78
C LYS A 199 18.52 9.01 20.31
N MET A 200 17.25 9.24 19.95
CA MET A 200 16.86 9.48 18.57
C MET A 200 17.43 10.82 18.07
N ALA A 201 17.33 11.89 18.87
CA ALA A 201 17.92 13.19 18.56
C ALA A 201 19.44 13.10 18.36
N ALA A 202 20.14 12.33 19.20
CA ALA A 202 21.58 12.10 19.07
C ALA A 202 21.94 11.44 17.74
N ARG A 203 21.14 10.47 17.26
CA ARG A 203 21.36 9.82 15.96
C ARG A 203 21.22 10.78 14.78
N TYR A 204 20.24 11.70 14.83
CA TYR A 204 20.12 12.75 13.80
C TYR A 204 21.29 13.75 13.88
N THR A 205 21.63 14.22 15.08
CA THR A 205 22.70 15.22 15.28
C THR A 205 24.08 14.66 14.87
N SER A 206 24.31 13.36 15.06
CA SER A 206 25.58 12.72 14.67
C SER A 206 25.73 12.51 13.16
N GLY A 207 24.64 12.68 12.39
CA GLY A 207 24.61 12.36 10.96
C GLY A 207 24.48 10.87 10.65
N GLU A 208 24.27 10.00 11.65
CA GLU A 208 24.09 8.55 11.44
C GLU A 208 22.92 8.25 10.50
N LEU A 209 21.89 9.09 10.55
CA LEU A 209 20.67 8.93 9.74
C LEU A 209 20.67 9.77 8.46
N ASN A 210 21.76 10.47 8.15
CA ASN A 210 21.84 11.24 6.92
C ASN A 210 21.64 10.33 5.69
N PRO A 211 20.88 10.76 4.68
CA PRO A 211 20.67 9.98 3.49
C PRO A 211 21.98 9.77 2.72
N ILE A 212 22.15 8.56 2.22
CA ILE A 212 23.23 8.21 1.30
C ILE A 212 22.65 8.33 -0.12
N VAL A 213 23.21 9.25 -0.91
CA VAL A 213 22.82 9.46 -2.31
C VAL A 213 24.00 9.10 -3.21
N LYS A 214 23.74 8.24 -4.23
CA LYS A 214 24.75 7.72 -5.17
C LYS A 214 24.48 8.18 -6.60
#